data_b8bbcdc80bc1826300f6dd43aac7d262
#
_entry.id   b8bbcdc80bc1826300f6dd43aac7d262
#
_cell.length_a   1.000
_cell.length_b   1.000
_cell.length_c   1.000
_cell.angle_alpha   90.00
_cell.angle_beta   90.00
_cell.angle_gamma   90.00
#
_symmetry.space_group_name_H-M   'P 1'
#
loop_
_entity.id
_entity.type
_entity.pdbx_description
1 polymer ?
#
loop_
_entity_poly.entity_id
_entity_poly.type
_entity_poly.pdbx_seq_one_letter_code
_entity_poly.pdbx_strand_id
1 'polypeptide(L)'
;NIDLEEILMEKKAFVTKEMIEKIVEKYPTPFHIYDEKGIRENAKALKEAFAWNKGYKEFFAVKATPNPFLINILREYGCGCDCSSLTELMLSNAMGVKGEDIMFSSNDTPAHEFEYAAKIGATINLDDITHIDFLEKTIGYLPKTLSCRYNPGGYFSISNNIMDNPGDAKYGFTTEQMFEGYKILKAKGVENFGIHSFLASNTVTNDYYPTLARELFELAVKLKEETGAHITFINLSGGIGIPYRPDQEPNDIRAIGEGVRKVYEEVLVPAGMGDVAIYTELGRYMMAPYGHLVTQVIHEKHTHKEYIGVDACAVNLMRPAMYGAYHHITVPVSYTHLTLRT
;
A
#
# COMPACT_ATOMS: atom_id res chain seq x y z
N ASN A 1 -24.18 30.04 -17.91
CA ASN A 1 -23.05 30.41 -17.04
C ASN A 1 -22.60 29.16 -16.34
N ILE A 2 -21.59 28.51 -16.87
CA ILE A 2 -20.87 27.45 -16.18
C ILE A 2 -20.00 28.19 -15.17
N ASP A 3 -20.11 27.78 -13.92
CA ASP A 3 -19.39 28.43 -12.82
C ASP A 3 -17.88 28.20 -13.03
N LEU A 4 -17.08 29.26 -12.98
CA LEU A 4 -15.64 29.17 -13.11
C LEU A 4 -15.00 28.25 -12.06
N GLU A 5 -15.67 28.05 -10.92
CA GLU A 5 -15.26 27.10 -9.89
C GLU A 5 -15.44 25.63 -10.31
N GLU A 6 -16.46 25.28 -11.10
CA GLU A 6 -16.63 23.92 -11.66
C GLU A 6 -15.53 23.57 -12.66
N ILE A 7 -14.97 24.56 -13.38
CA ILE A 7 -13.86 24.35 -14.34
C ILE A 7 -12.53 24.10 -13.62
N LEU A 8 -12.37 24.65 -12.41
CA LEU A 8 -11.15 24.47 -11.59
C LEU A 8 -11.06 23.10 -10.90
N MET A 9 -12.19 22.38 -10.78
CA MET A 9 -12.28 21.06 -10.14
C MET A 9 -12.20 19.87 -11.12
N GLU A 10 -11.97 20.11 -12.41
CA GLU A 10 -11.89 19.04 -13.39
C GLU A 10 -10.56 18.29 -13.28
N LYS A 11 -10.62 16.97 -13.03
CA LYS A 11 -9.43 16.10 -13.11
C LYS A 11 -8.96 16.00 -14.56
N LYS A 12 -7.80 16.57 -14.84
CA LYS A 12 -7.19 16.50 -16.17
C LYS A 12 -6.42 15.18 -16.35
N ALA A 13 -6.67 14.51 -17.47
CA ALA A 13 -5.86 13.39 -17.88
C ALA A 13 -4.43 13.87 -18.20
N PHE A 14 -3.43 13.04 -17.90
CA PHE A 14 -2.02 13.33 -18.25
C PHE A 14 -1.70 13.12 -19.75
N VAL A 15 -2.66 12.62 -20.53
CA VAL A 15 -2.55 12.40 -21.97
C VAL A 15 -3.54 13.27 -22.71
N THR A 16 -3.14 13.75 -23.89
CA THR A 16 -4.01 14.50 -24.81
C THR A 16 -4.77 13.55 -25.74
N LYS A 17 -5.82 14.06 -26.38
CA LYS A 17 -6.59 13.32 -27.39
C LYS A 17 -5.67 12.83 -28.51
N GLU A 18 -4.83 13.70 -29.04
CA GLU A 18 -3.93 13.39 -30.14
C GLU A 18 -2.91 12.30 -29.77
N MET A 19 -2.47 12.28 -28.51
CA MET A 19 -1.60 11.21 -28.02
C MET A 19 -2.35 9.87 -27.97
N ILE A 20 -3.59 9.87 -27.45
CA ILE A 20 -4.41 8.66 -27.39
C ILE A 20 -4.67 8.12 -28.79
N GLU A 21 -5.06 8.96 -29.76
CA GLU A 21 -5.32 8.57 -31.14
C GLU A 21 -4.10 7.89 -31.78
N LYS A 22 -2.90 8.45 -31.62
CA LYS A 22 -1.66 7.83 -32.10
C LYS A 22 -1.33 6.50 -31.41
N ILE A 23 -1.65 6.35 -30.11
CA ILE A 23 -1.41 5.11 -29.38
C ILE A 23 -2.37 4.03 -29.87
N VAL A 24 -3.66 4.38 -30.06
CA VAL A 24 -4.70 3.45 -30.50
C VAL A 24 -4.43 2.90 -31.91
N GLU A 25 -3.79 3.65 -32.80
CA GLU A 25 -3.35 3.15 -34.12
C GLU A 25 -2.44 1.91 -34.00
N LYS A 26 -1.67 1.82 -32.91
CA LYS A 26 -0.72 0.72 -32.70
C LYS A 26 -1.21 -0.29 -31.65
N TYR A 27 -1.91 0.17 -30.63
CA TYR A 27 -2.38 -0.62 -29.51
C TYR A 27 -3.89 -0.44 -29.37
N PRO A 28 -4.71 -1.42 -29.82
CA PRO A 28 -6.16 -1.29 -29.73
C PRO A 28 -6.63 -1.26 -28.27
N THR A 29 -7.73 -0.54 -28.02
CA THR A 29 -8.41 -0.50 -26.73
C THR A 29 -9.07 -1.87 -26.42
N PRO A 30 -9.31 -2.23 -25.14
CA PRO A 30 -8.95 -1.46 -23.95
C PRO A 30 -7.49 -1.70 -23.50
N PHE A 31 -6.85 -0.69 -22.97
CA PHE A 31 -5.52 -0.82 -22.38
C PHE A 31 -5.32 0.13 -21.19
N HIS A 32 -4.36 -0.20 -20.33
CA HIS A 32 -3.92 0.73 -19.29
C HIS A 32 -2.71 1.53 -19.78
N ILE A 33 -2.72 2.84 -19.50
CA ILE A 33 -1.60 3.73 -19.76
C ILE A 33 -1.11 4.33 -18.46
N TYR A 34 0.21 4.50 -18.32
CA TYR A 34 0.84 5.01 -17.10
C TYR A 34 1.74 6.21 -17.42
N ASP A 35 1.73 7.20 -16.50
CA ASP A 35 2.62 8.34 -16.51
C ASP A 35 3.92 8.00 -15.77
N GLU A 36 4.95 7.56 -16.50
CA GLU A 36 6.26 7.24 -15.93
C GLU A 36 6.87 8.43 -15.19
N LYS A 37 6.75 9.65 -15.74
CA LYS A 37 7.29 10.84 -15.10
C LYS A 37 6.64 11.08 -13.73
N GLY A 38 5.31 11.01 -13.67
CA GLY A 38 4.58 11.18 -12.43
C GLY A 38 4.93 10.10 -11.39
N ILE A 39 5.07 8.83 -11.80
CA ILE A 39 5.52 7.73 -10.93
C ILE A 39 6.90 8.03 -10.34
N ARG A 40 7.85 8.49 -11.16
CA ARG A 40 9.21 8.83 -10.72
C ARG A 40 9.24 10.01 -9.75
N GLU A 41 8.51 11.06 -10.04
CA GLU A 41 8.37 12.23 -9.17
C GLU A 41 7.76 11.86 -7.82
N ASN A 42 6.74 11.01 -7.81
CA ASN A 42 6.10 10.52 -6.59
C ASN A 42 7.03 9.64 -5.74
N ALA A 43 7.73 8.70 -6.36
CA ALA A 43 8.70 7.86 -5.66
C ALA A 43 9.83 8.69 -5.03
N LYS A 44 10.29 9.72 -5.74
CA LYS A 44 11.27 10.67 -5.22
C LYS A 44 10.71 11.47 -4.03
N ALA A 45 9.50 12.01 -4.17
CA ALA A 45 8.85 12.78 -3.10
C ALA A 45 8.64 11.97 -1.83
N LEU A 46 8.22 10.71 -1.95
CA LEU A 46 8.09 9.79 -0.83
C LEU A 46 9.43 9.56 -0.13
N LYS A 47 10.47 9.26 -0.89
CA LYS A 47 11.84 9.05 -0.36
C LYS A 47 12.35 10.28 0.37
N GLU A 48 12.13 11.48 -0.18
CA GLU A 48 12.52 12.75 0.43
C GLU A 48 11.76 13.01 1.75
N ALA A 49 10.45 12.71 1.78
CA ALA A 49 9.61 12.91 2.96
C ALA A 49 10.05 12.09 4.19
N PHE A 50 10.66 10.93 3.96
CA PHE A 50 11.16 10.04 5.01
C PHE A 50 12.69 10.00 5.11
N ALA A 51 13.42 10.85 4.41
CA ALA A 51 14.89 10.88 4.39
C ALA A 51 15.53 11.15 5.77
N TRP A 52 14.77 11.65 6.73
CA TRP A 52 15.19 11.84 8.13
C TRP A 52 15.46 10.51 8.86
N ASN A 53 14.81 9.41 8.44
CA ASN A 53 15.07 8.07 8.96
C ASN A 53 16.05 7.34 8.04
N LYS A 54 17.27 7.06 8.51
CA LYS A 54 18.34 6.44 7.71
C LYS A 54 18.00 5.03 7.23
N GLY A 55 17.13 4.32 7.96
CA GLY A 55 16.69 2.98 7.63
C GLY A 55 15.41 2.94 6.80
N TYR A 56 14.85 4.10 6.43
CA TYR A 56 13.57 4.15 5.71
C TYR A 56 13.59 3.33 4.42
N LYS A 57 12.52 2.55 4.23
CA LYS A 57 12.31 1.79 3.02
C LYS A 57 10.84 1.67 2.66
N GLU A 58 10.51 1.95 1.42
CA GLU A 58 9.23 1.62 0.82
C GLU A 58 9.29 0.21 0.23
N PHE A 59 8.32 -0.63 0.57
CA PHE A 59 8.04 -1.91 -0.07
C PHE A 59 6.77 -1.75 -0.89
N PHE A 60 6.91 -1.59 -2.19
CA PHE A 60 5.74 -1.41 -3.06
C PHE A 60 4.80 -2.61 -2.99
N ALA A 61 3.53 -2.38 -2.68
CA ALA A 61 2.52 -3.44 -2.65
C ALA A 61 2.25 -3.97 -4.07
N VAL A 62 2.82 -5.13 -4.38
CA VAL A 62 2.81 -5.73 -5.74
C VAL A 62 1.39 -5.94 -6.24
N LYS A 63 0.45 -6.31 -5.35
CA LYS A 63 -0.99 -6.47 -5.68
C LYS A 63 -1.65 -5.23 -6.31
N ALA A 64 -1.13 -4.04 -6.05
CA ALA A 64 -1.69 -2.81 -6.60
C ALA A 64 -1.47 -2.69 -8.10
N THR A 65 -0.30 -3.12 -8.60
CA THR A 65 0.02 -3.14 -10.02
C THR A 65 1.15 -4.14 -10.26
N PRO A 66 0.83 -5.43 -10.50
CA PRO A 66 1.83 -6.49 -10.65
C PRO A 66 2.49 -6.46 -12.04
N ASN A 67 3.07 -5.32 -12.39
CA ASN A 67 3.74 -5.08 -13.67
C ASN A 67 5.24 -4.91 -13.46
N PRO A 68 6.10 -5.84 -13.96
CA PRO A 68 7.53 -5.80 -13.77
C PRO A 68 8.22 -4.51 -14.21
N PHE A 69 7.75 -3.91 -15.32
CA PHE A 69 8.33 -2.68 -15.83
C PHE A 69 8.10 -1.49 -14.88
N LEU A 70 6.89 -1.37 -14.35
CA LEU A 70 6.53 -0.31 -13.40
C LEU A 70 7.21 -0.51 -12.04
N ILE A 71 7.27 -1.75 -11.56
CA ILE A 71 7.98 -2.07 -10.30
C ILE A 71 9.48 -1.75 -10.44
N ASN A 72 10.10 -2.05 -11.59
CA ASN A 72 11.50 -1.71 -11.83
C ASN A 72 11.77 -0.20 -11.79
N ILE A 73 10.84 0.64 -12.23
CA ILE A 73 10.95 2.10 -12.07
C ILE A 73 11.07 2.46 -10.57
N LEU A 74 10.21 1.88 -9.72
CA LEU A 74 10.25 2.14 -8.27
C LEU A 74 11.55 1.63 -7.63
N ARG A 75 12.08 0.50 -8.10
CA ARG A 75 13.36 -0.06 -7.62
C ARG A 75 14.55 0.87 -7.85
N GLU A 76 14.53 1.69 -8.89
CA GLU A 76 15.56 2.70 -9.12
C GLU A 76 15.64 3.75 -7.99
N TYR A 77 14.54 3.90 -7.22
CA TYR A 77 14.46 4.77 -6.04
C TYR A 77 14.72 4.03 -4.72
N GLY A 78 15.03 2.73 -4.79
CA GLY A 78 15.33 1.89 -3.63
C GLY A 78 14.13 1.17 -3.03
N CYS A 79 12.97 1.17 -3.72
CA CYS A 79 11.80 0.42 -3.25
C CYS A 79 12.04 -1.10 -3.33
N GLY A 80 11.60 -1.81 -2.28
CA GLY A 80 11.43 -3.26 -2.29
C GLY A 80 10.03 -3.65 -2.78
N CYS A 81 9.65 -4.90 -2.55
CA CYS A 81 8.33 -5.46 -2.88
C CYS A 81 7.63 -5.96 -1.62
N ASP A 82 6.39 -5.51 -1.37
CA ASP A 82 5.47 -6.17 -0.46
C ASP A 82 4.64 -7.20 -1.23
N CYS A 83 4.70 -8.44 -0.80
CA CYS A 83 4.03 -9.59 -1.39
C CYS A 83 3.04 -10.19 -0.40
N SER A 84 1.83 -10.48 -0.87
CA SER A 84 0.75 -11.08 -0.08
C SER A 84 0.35 -12.48 -0.57
N SER A 85 1.05 -13.03 -1.57
CA SER A 85 0.77 -14.34 -2.17
C SER A 85 2.01 -14.94 -2.84
N LEU A 86 1.95 -16.26 -3.10
CA LEU A 86 3.00 -16.97 -3.85
C LEU A 86 3.29 -16.33 -5.20
N THR A 87 2.25 -15.94 -5.94
CA THR A 87 2.41 -15.34 -7.27
C THR A 87 3.20 -14.05 -7.23
N GLU A 88 2.98 -13.21 -6.22
CA GLU A 88 3.73 -11.96 -6.01
C GLU A 88 5.18 -12.23 -5.60
N LEU A 89 5.42 -13.23 -4.75
CA LEU A 89 6.79 -13.69 -4.41
C LEU A 89 7.53 -14.20 -5.65
N MET A 90 6.86 -15.01 -6.48
CA MET A 90 7.44 -15.54 -7.73
C MET A 90 7.76 -14.41 -8.71
N LEU A 91 6.86 -13.44 -8.88
CA LEU A 91 7.09 -12.28 -9.73
C LEU A 91 8.30 -11.48 -9.25
N SER A 92 8.34 -11.15 -7.96
CA SER A 92 9.44 -10.38 -7.36
C SER A 92 10.78 -11.10 -7.50
N ASN A 93 10.81 -12.40 -7.25
CA ASN A 93 12.01 -13.23 -7.43
C ASN A 93 12.45 -13.30 -8.91
N ALA A 94 11.51 -13.45 -9.84
CA ALA A 94 11.81 -13.47 -11.28
C ALA A 94 12.38 -12.13 -11.78
N MET A 95 12.01 -11.01 -11.14
CA MET A 95 12.57 -9.68 -11.39
C MET A 95 13.95 -9.48 -10.76
N GLY A 96 14.49 -10.46 -10.03
CA GLY A 96 15.77 -10.37 -9.33
C GLY A 96 15.73 -9.53 -8.05
N VAL A 97 14.55 -9.34 -7.45
CA VAL A 97 14.43 -8.80 -6.09
C VAL A 97 14.81 -9.88 -5.11
N LYS A 98 15.63 -9.60 -4.10
CA LYS A 98 16.20 -10.62 -3.22
C LYS A 98 16.08 -10.23 -1.74
N GLY A 99 15.96 -11.28 -0.92
CA GLY A 99 16.16 -11.22 0.52
C GLY A 99 15.33 -10.14 1.20
N GLU A 100 16.01 -9.28 1.92
CA GLU A 100 15.46 -8.15 2.67
C GLU A 100 14.74 -7.08 1.82
N ASP A 101 14.82 -7.17 0.50
CA ASP A 101 14.05 -6.30 -0.41
C ASP A 101 12.65 -6.86 -0.68
N ILE A 102 12.27 -7.98 -0.07
CA ILE A 102 10.94 -8.56 -0.13
C ILE A 102 10.36 -8.66 1.29
N MET A 103 9.22 -7.98 1.50
CA MET A 103 8.35 -8.20 2.65
C MET A 103 7.27 -9.20 2.25
N PHE A 104 7.02 -10.21 3.07
CA PHE A 104 5.94 -11.17 2.85
C PHE A 104 4.90 -11.03 3.95
N SER A 105 3.80 -10.35 3.64
CA SER A 105 2.70 -10.01 4.54
C SER A 105 1.41 -10.72 4.07
N SER A 106 1.30 -12.01 4.36
CA SER A 106 0.12 -12.83 4.08
C SER A 106 -0.63 -13.14 5.37
N ASN A 107 -1.95 -13.33 5.32
CA ASN A 107 -2.77 -13.53 6.52
C ASN A 107 -3.30 -14.95 6.71
N ASP A 108 -3.46 -15.71 5.66
CA ASP A 108 -4.00 -17.08 5.70
C ASP A 108 -3.03 -17.98 4.92
N THR A 109 -1.79 -18.03 5.42
CA THR A 109 -0.62 -18.46 4.68
C THR A 109 -0.47 -19.98 4.65
N PRO A 110 -0.57 -20.63 3.49
CA PRO A 110 -0.31 -22.06 3.37
C PRO A 110 1.20 -22.38 3.46
N ALA A 111 1.53 -23.62 3.84
CA ALA A 111 2.89 -24.08 4.06
C ALA A 111 3.85 -23.75 2.89
N HIS A 112 3.44 -24.04 1.65
CA HIS A 112 4.29 -23.84 0.46
C HIS A 112 4.64 -22.37 0.19
N GLU A 113 3.84 -21.41 0.66
CA GLU A 113 4.14 -19.97 0.57
C GLU A 113 5.22 -19.57 1.58
N PHE A 114 5.15 -20.08 2.83
CA PHE A 114 6.22 -19.92 3.81
C PHE A 114 7.53 -20.55 3.34
N GLU A 115 7.47 -21.77 2.78
CA GLU A 115 8.65 -22.44 2.21
C GLU A 115 9.29 -21.58 1.11
N TYR A 116 8.47 -21.04 0.21
CA TYR A 116 8.99 -20.23 -0.89
C TYR A 116 9.54 -18.89 -0.40
N ALA A 117 8.84 -18.19 0.51
CA ALA A 117 9.31 -16.95 1.10
C ALA A 117 10.66 -17.13 1.82
N ALA A 118 10.78 -18.19 2.64
CA ALA A 118 12.03 -18.52 3.32
C ALA A 118 13.15 -18.88 2.33
N LYS A 119 12.84 -19.65 1.29
CA LYS A 119 13.81 -20.05 0.25
C LYS A 119 14.43 -18.86 -0.48
N ILE A 120 13.65 -17.82 -0.77
CA ILE A 120 14.14 -16.61 -1.44
C ILE A 120 14.69 -15.57 -0.47
N GLY A 121 14.63 -15.83 0.84
CA GLY A 121 15.14 -14.95 1.89
C GLY A 121 14.27 -13.73 2.19
N ALA A 122 12.97 -13.78 1.87
CA ALA A 122 12.04 -12.69 2.18
C ALA A 122 11.87 -12.49 3.69
N THR A 123 11.67 -11.26 4.12
CA THR A 123 11.28 -10.95 5.49
C THR A 123 9.82 -11.36 5.70
N ILE A 124 9.58 -12.32 6.57
CA ILE A 124 8.24 -12.86 6.84
C ILE A 124 7.58 -12.05 7.96
N ASN A 125 6.36 -11.60 7.71
CA ASN A 125 5.47 -10.97 8.67
C ASN A 125 4.39 -11.97 9.09
N LEU A 126 4.40 -12.38 10.37
CA LEU A 126 3.43 -13.31 10.92
C LEU A 126 2.13 -12.59 11.24
N ASP A 127 1.01 -13.15 10.82
CA ASP A 127 -0.32 -12.54 11.01
C ASP A 127 -1.03 -13.01 12.29
N ASP A 128 -0.64 -14.16 12.83
CA ASP A 128 -1.22 -14.74 14.05
C ASP A 128 -0.18 -15.50 14.86
N ILE A 129 -0.38 -15.60 16.17
CA ILE A 129 0.53 -16.31 17.09
C ILE A 129 0.72 -17.78 16.72
N THR A 130 -0.31 -18.44 16.16
CA THR A 130 -0.24 -19.84 15.70
C THR A 130 0.70 -20.03 14.52
N HIS A 131 0.97 -18.96 13.77
CA HIS A 131 1.93 -19.00 12.67
C HIS A 131 3.38 -19.24 13.12
N ILE A 132 3.71 -18.97 14.38
CA ILE A 132 5.08 -19.22 14.91
C ILE A 132 5.44 -20.69 14.80
N ASP A 133 4.63 -21.56 15.40
CA ASP A 133 4.85 -23.02 15.39
C ASP A 133 4.61 -23.61 13.99
N PHE A 134 3.66 -23.05 13.25
CA PHE A 134 3.38 -23.50 11.90
C PHE A 134 4.56 -23.20 10.94
N LEU A 135 5.16 -22.02 11.01
CA LEU A 135 6.34 -21.65 10.24
C LEU A 135 7.51 -22.55 10.60
N GLU A 136 7.84 -22.68 11.90
CA GLU A 136 8.95 -23.53 12.37
C GLU A 136 8.78 -24.98 11.92
N LYS A 137 7.59 -25.54 12.04
CA LYS A 137 7.28 -26.90 11.60
C LYS A 137 7.39 -27.04 10.08
N THR A 138 7.03 -26.02 9.32
CA THR A 138 7.02 -26.03 7.87
C THR A 138 8.42 -26.00 7.28
N ILE A 139 9.27 -25.09 7.75
CA ILE A 139 10.62 -24.88 7.18
C ILE A 139 11.75 -25.50 8.02
N GLY A 140 11.45 -25.99 9.22
CA GLY A 140 12.41 -26.65 10.11
C GLY A 140 13.25 -25.71 10.98
N TYR A 141 13.05 -24.39 10.91
CA TYR A 141 13.75 -23.37 11.70
C TYR A 141 12.92 -22.08 11.73
N LEU A 142 13.35 -21.10 12.53
CA LEU A 142 12.83 -19.74 12.43
C LEU A 142 13.89 -18.81 11.86
N PRO A 143 13.57 -17.93 10.91
CA PRO A 143 14.47 -16.88 10.43
C PRO A 143 14.96 -15.99 11.56
N LYS A 144 16.18 -15.46 11.43
CA LYS A 144 16.78 -14.54 12.42
C LYS A 144 16.03 -13.21 12.53
N THR A 145 15.34 -12.82 11.48
CA THR A 145 14.52 -11.62 11.41
C THR A 145 13.08 -12.01 11.11
N LEU A 146 12.15 -11.65 11.97
CA LEU A 146 10.70 -11.86 11.80
C LEU A 146 9.94 -10.61 12.23
N SER A 147 8.82 -10.39 11.60
CA SER A 147 7.85 -9.35 11.95
C SER A 147 6.54 -9.97 12.40
N CYS A 148 5.80 -9.29 13.28
CA CYS A 148 4.44 -9.66 13.64
C CYS A 148 3.49 -8.52 13.31
N ARG A 149 2.35 -8.86 12.74
CA ARG A 149 1.28 -7.90 12.48
C ARG A 149 0.49 -7.66 13.76
N TYR A 150 0.42 -6.42 14.18
CA TYR A 150 -0.34 -6.00 15.35
C TYR A 150 -1.76 -5.60 14.98
N ASN A 151 -2.73 -6.03 15.79
CA ASN A 151 -4.13 -5.60 15.76
C ASN A 151 -4.49 -5.00 17.13
N PRO A 152 -4.68 -3.68 17.22
CA PRO A 152 -5.02 -3.03 18.48
C PRO A 152 -6.40 -3.40 19.03
N GLY A 153 -7.27 -3.99 18.20
CA GLY A 153 -8.69 -4.16 18.51
C GLY A 153 -9.45 -2.83 18.56
N GLY A 154 -10.69 -2.88 19.05
CA GLY A 154 -11.51 -1.68 19.22
C GLY A 154 -11.82 -0.95 17.92
N TYR A 155 -11.99 0.38 18.03
CA TYR A 155 -12.23 1.27 16.90
C TYR A 155 -11.03 2.20 16.72
N PHE A 156 -10.38 2.12 15.59
CA PHE A 156 -9.36 3.08 15.19
C PHE A 156 -10.06 4.21 14.42
N SER A 157 -10.47 5.28 15.11
CA SER A 157 -11.23 6.38 14.51
C SER A 157 -10.31 7.47 13.98
N ILE A 158 -10.17 7.52 12.65
CA ILE A 158 -9.64 8.70 11.96
C ILE A 158 -10.75 9.20 11.02
N SER A 159 -10.89 10.48 10.90
CA SER A 159 -11.99 11.32 10.41
C SER A 159 -12.79 10.90 9.16
N ASN A 160 -12.58 9.77 8.54
CA ASN A 160 -13.17 9.41 7.25
C ASN A 160 -14.05 8.16 7.20
N ASN A 161 -14.55 7.64 8.30
CA ASN A 161 -15.55 6.53 8.36
C ASN A 161 -15.26 5.28 7.47
N ILE A 162 -14.07 5.16 6.88
CA ILE A 162 -13.69 4.05 5.99
C ILE A 162 -12.59 3.25 6.69
N MET A 163 -12.87 2.81 7.90
CA MET A 163 -11.95 1.95 8.62
C MET A 163 -12.61 0.62 8.84
N ASP A 164 -11.90 -0.43 8.47
CA ASP A 164 -12.19 -1.74 9.00
C ASP A 164 -12.12 -1.62 10.52
N ASN A 165 -13.17 -2.07 11.20
CA ASN A 165 -13.17 -2.13 12.65
C ASN A 165 -12.09 -3.15 13.08
N PRO A 166 -10.95 -2.74 13.68
CA PRO A 166 -9.92 -3.69 14.07
C PRO A 166 -10.43 -4.78 15.00
N GLY A 167 -11.45 -4.48 15.80
CA GLY A 167 -12.09 -5.45 16.69
C GLY A 167 -12.84 -6.58 15.96
N ASP A 168 -13.29 -6.34 14.74
CA ASP A 168 -13.98 -7.35 13.90
C ASP A 168 -13.06 -7.91 12.80
N ALA A 169 -11.86 -7.36 12.65
CA ALA A 169 -10.92 -7.81 11.64
C ALA A 169 -10.23 -9.11 12.06
N LYS A 170 -10.07 -10.04 11.11
CA LYS A 170 -9.41 -11.33 11.33
C LYS A 170 -7.88 -11.24 11.40
N TYR A 171 -7.29 -10.08 11.27
CA TYR A 171 -5.86 -9.88 11.04
C TYR A 171 -5.13 -9.49 12.32
N GLY A 172 -3.97 -10.10 12.53
CA GLY A 172 -2.95 -9.63 13.45
C GLY A 172 -3.07 -10.17 14.87
N PHE A 173 -1.97 -10.07 15.58
CA PHE A 173 -1.83 -10.42 17.00
C PHE A 173 -2.55 -9.40 17.88
N THR A 174 -3.27 -9.83 18.89
CA THR A 174 -3.73 -8.92 19.96
C THR A 174 -2.55 -8.38 20.76
N THR A 175 -2.80 -7.40 21.62
CA THR A 175 -1.74 -6.83 22.47
C THR A 175 -1.07 -7.92 23.31
N GLU A 176 -1.85 -8.77 23.96
CA GLU A 176 -1.33 -9.88 24.79
C GLU A 176 -0.53 -10.87 23.95
N GLN A 177 -1.02 -11.22 22.77
CA GLN A 177 -0.33 -12.12 21.85
C GLN A 177 0.98 -11.52 21.31
N MET A 178 1.10 -10.20 21.15
CA MET A 178 2.36 -9.56 20.78
C MET A 178 3.43 -9.81 21.85
N PHE A 179 3.11 -9.59 23.12
CA PHE A 179 4.07 -9.83 24.23
C PHE A 179 4.43 -11.31 24.35
N GLU A 180 3.44 -12.20 24.27
CA GLU A 180 3.67 -13.64 24.32
C GLU A 180 4.49 -14.12 23.11
N GLY A 181 4.09 -13.75 21.90
CA GLY A 181 4.76 -14.13 20.66
C GLY A 181 6.22 -13.68 20.61
N TYR A 182 6.51 -12.45 21.04
CA TYR A 182 7.88 -11.94 21.08
C TYR A 182 8.77 -12.70 22.08
N LYS A 183 8.22 -13.09 23.24
CA LYS A 183 8.93 -13.96 24.22
C LYS A 183 9.22 -15.34 23.60
N ILE A 184 8.23 -15.94 22.94
CA ILE A 184 8.38 -17.25 22.27
C ILE A 184 9.42 -17.16 21.15
N LEU A 185 9.31 -16.19 20.25
CA LEU A 185 10.22 -16.00 19.14
C LEU A 185 11.68 -15.78 19.60
N LYS A 186 11.85 -14.96 20.64
CA LYS A 186 13.17 -14.73 21.24
C LYS A 186 13.75 -15.98 21.85
N ALA A 187 12.96 -16.76 22.61
CA ALA A 187 13.38 -18.03 23.18
C ALA A 187 13.76 -19.07 22.10
N LYS A 188 13.12 -19.00 20.92
CA LYS A 188 13.43 -19.84 19.76
C LYS A 188 14.59 -19.30 18.89
N GLY A 189 15.25 -18.21 19.29
CA GLY A 189 16.48 -17.71 18.68
C GLY A 189 16.28 -16.67 17.56
N VAL A 190 15.13 -16.03 17.48
CA VAL A 190 14.94 -14.83 16.65
C VAL A 190 15.73 -13.67 17.25
N GLU A 191 16.48 -12.95 16.43
CA GLU A 191 17.41 -11.92 16.87
C GLU A 191 16.89 -10.50 16.57
N ASN A 192 16.23 -10.31 15.44
CA ASN A 192 15.73 -9.03 14.95
C ASN A 192 14.22 -9.08 14.80
N PHE A 193 13.53 -8.10 15.37
CA PHE A 193 12.08 -8.06 15.40
C PHE A 193 11.55 -6.87 14.62
N GLY A 194 10.50 -7.10 13.83
CA GLY A 194 9.72 -6.07 13.20
C GLY A 194 8.31 -6.00 13.76
N ILE A 195 7.72 -4.82 13.79
CA ILE A 195 6.30 -4.60 14.08
C ILE A 195 5.63 -4.10 12.81
N HIS A 196 4.48 -4.66 12.49
CA HIS A 196 3.67 -4.27 11.33
C HIS A 196 2.24 -4.01 11.79
N SER A 197 1.54 -3.05 11.18
CA SER A 197 0.09 -2.91 11.32
C SER A 197 -0.52 -2.23 10.11
N PHE A 198 -1.66 -2.76 9.66
CA PHE A 198 -2.44 -2.20 8.56
C PHE A 198 -3.89 -2.04 9.04
N LEU A 199 -4.29 -0.80 9.33
CA LEU A 199 -5.58 -0.49 9.95
C LEU A 199 -6.55 0.24 9.01
N ALA A 200 -6.09 0.75 7.87
CA ALA A 200 -6.93 1.53 6.97
C ALA A 200 -6.54 1.37 5.51
N SER A 201 -7.48 1.66 4.62
CA SER A 201 -7.25 1.71 3.18
C SER A 201 -7.87 2.97 2.59
N ASN A 202 -7.14 3.64 1.69
CA ASN A 202 -7.56 4.87 1.02
C ASN A 202 -7.94 6.01 1.99
N THR A 203 -7.10 6.27 2.97
CA THR A 203 -7.29 7.35 3.94
C THR A 203 -6.83 8.68 3.35
N VAL A 204 -7.74 9.63 3.19
CA VAL A 204 -7.47 10.95 2.60
C VAL A 204 -7.31 11.97 3.73
N THR A 205 -6.33 11.75 4.61
CA THR A 205 -5.93 12.65 5.69
C THR A 205 -4.45 12.50 5.99
N ASN A 206 -3.79 13.59 6.36
CA ASN A 206 -2.38 13.60 6.74
C ASN A 206 -2.12 13.01 8.14
N ASP A 207 -3.18 12.79 8.94
CA ASP A 207 -3.06 12.36 10.34
C ASP A 207 -2.96 10.84 10.51
N TYR A 208 -3.26 10.06 9.47
CA TYR A 208 -3.32 8.60 9.57
C TYR A 208 -1.97 8.00 10.00
N TYR A 209 -0.90 8.27 9.26
CA TYR A 209 0.41 7.72 9.60
C TYR A 209 0.97 8.25 10.92
N PRO A 210 0.92 9.54 11.24
CA PRO A 210 1.36 10.01 12.55
C PRO A 210 0.63 9.35 13.72
N THR A 211 -0.70 9.12 13.59
CA THR A 211 -1.49 8.44 14.63
C THR A 211 -1.12 6.97 14.75
N LEU A 212 -1.03 6.25 13.63
CA LEU A 212 -0.59 4.85 13.61
C LEU A 212 0.84 4.71 14.15
N ALA A 213 1.73 5.61 13.76
CA ALA A 213 3.11 5.63 14.23
C ALA A 213 3.20 5.75 15.75
N ARG A 214 2.41 6.65 16.36
CA ARG A 214 2.39 6.80 17.83
C ARG A 214 2.02 5.49 18.50
N GLU A 215 0.97 4.85 18.05
CA GLU A 215 0.51 3.58 18.62
C GLU A 215 1.57 2.49 18.52
N LEU A 216 2.17 2.33 17.33
CA LEU A 216 3.20 1.30 17.12
C LEU A 216 4.51 1.61 17.83
N PHE A 217 4.90 2.87 17.95
CA PHE A 217 6.12 3.27 18.64
C PHE A 217 5.99 3.07 20.14
N GLU A 218 4.84 3.43 20.74
CA GLU A 218 4.57 3.17 22.16
C GLU A 218 4.53 1.65 22.45
N LEU A 219 3.94 0.85 21.56
CA LEU A 219 3.97 -0.60 21.67
C LEU A 219 5.41 -1.13 21.57
N ALA A 220 6.22 -0.62 20.65
CA ALA A 220 7.62 -1.02 20.46
C ALA A 220 8.45 -0.80 21.72
N VAL A 221 8.29 0.36 22.36
CA VAL A 221 8.98 0.66 23.63
C VAL A 221 8.60 -0.36 24.70
N LYS A 222 7.31 -0.63 24.91
CA LYS A 222 6.82 -1.60 25.88
C LYS A 222 7.33 -3.02 25.58
N LEU A 223 7.27 -3.45 24.30
CA LEU A 223 7.79 -4.76 23.90
C LEU A 223 9.28 -4.91 24.20
N LYS A 224 10.09 -3.88 23.89
CA LYS A 224 11.52 -3.87 24.23
C LYS A 224 11.74 -3.98 25.73
N GLU A 225 11.02 -3.20 26.54
CA GLU A 225 11.17 -3.18 28.00
C GLU A 225 10.78 -4.51 28.64
N GLU A 226 9.65 -5.10 28.23
CA GLU A 226 9.11 -6.31 28.88
C GLU A 226 9.69 -7.63 28.35
N THR A 227 10.09 -7.67 27.07
CA THR A 227 10.58 -8.90 26.43
C THR A 227 12.08 -8.86 26.17
N GLY A 228 12.68 -7.68 26.17
CA GLY A 228 14.05 -7.46 25.71
C GLY A 228 14.25 -7.79 24.24
N ALA A 229 13.20 -7.73 23.42
CA ALA A 229 13.30 -7.94 21.97
C ALA A 229 14.06 -6.79 21.29
N HIS A 230 14.95 -7.12 20.38
CA HIS A 230 15.68 -6.15 19.56
C HIS A 230 14.83 -5.76 18.36
N ILE A 231 14.05 -4.68 18.50
CA ILE A 231 13.18 -4.18 17.43
C ILE A 231 14.04 -3.36 16.45
N THR A 232 14.12 -3.81 15.21
CA THR A 232 14.98 -3.21 14.18
C THR A 232 14.21 -2.38 13.17
N PHE A 233 12.91 -2.67 12.98
CA PHE A 233 12.06 -1.87 12.12
C PHE A 233 10.60 -1.84 12.58
N ILE A 234 9.90 -0.79 12.18
CA ILE A 234 8.45 -0.66 12.33
C ILE A 234 7.87 -0.34 10.96
N ASN A 235 6.93 -1.18 10.52
CA ASN A 235 6.29 -1.11 9.24
C ASN A 235 4.87 -0.51 9.39
N LEU A 236 4.71 0.70 8.89
CA LEU A 236 3.42 1.42 8.88
C LEU A 236 2.47 0.91 7.80
N SER A 237 2.92 -0.08 7.00
CA SER A 237 2.18 -0.67 5.89
C SER A 237 1.69 0.35 4.86
N GLY A 238 0.53 0.13 4.27
CA GLY A 238 -0.13 1.03 3.33
C GLY A 238 -1.18 1.91 4.00
N GLY A 239 -2.19 2.30 3.23
CA GLY A 239 -3.36 3.02 3.74
C GLY A 239 -3.48 4.46 3.26
N ILE A 240 -2.40 5.14 2.92
CA ILE A 240 -2.46 6.48 2.33
C ILE A 240 -3.29 6.42 1.05
N GLY A 241 -4.35 7.22 1.01
CA GLY A 241 -5.29 7.30 -0.07
C GLY A 241 -4.92 8.33 -1.13
N ILE A 242 -5.77 8.37 -2.14
CA ILE A 242 -5.73 9.36 -3.21
C ILE A 242 -7.11 9.99 -3.39
N PRO A 243 -7.20 11.22 -3.87
CA PRO A 243 -8.47 11.81 -4.22
C PRO A 243 -9.01 11.17 -5.51
N TYR A 244 -10.08 10.39 -5.40
CA TYR A 244 -10.78 9.86 -6.59
C TYR A 244 -11.74 10.88 -7.17
N ARG A 245 -12.38 11.67 -6.31
CA ARG A 245 -13.32 12.71 -6.72
C ARG A 245 -12.62 14.05 -6.91
N PRO A 246 -13.13 14.91 -7.80
CA PRO A 246 -12.56 16.23 -8.03
C PRO A 246 -12.58 17.16 -6.79
N ASP A 247 -13.54 16.94 -5.89
CA ASP A 247 -13.75 17.71 -4.65
C ASP A 247 -12.88 17.25 -3.46
N GLN A 248 -12.06 16.21 -3.65
CA GLN A 248 -11.17 15.69 -2.62
C GLN A 248 -9.77 16.29 -2.73
N GLU A 249 -9.22 16.71 -1.61
CA GLU A 249 -7.85 17.20 -1.52
C GLU A 249 -6.85 16.03 -1.45
N PRO A 250 -5.70 16.13 -2.13
CA PRO A 250 -4.64 15.11 -2.04
C PRO A 250 -3.95 15.15 -0.68
N ASN A 251 -3.45 14.00 -0.24
CA ASN A 251 -2.55 13.92 0.90
C ASN A 251 -1.22 14.65 0.60
N ASP A 252 -0.70 15.36 1.59
CA ASP A 252 0.65 15.94 1.56
C ASP A 252 1.65 14.97 2.19
N ILE A 253 2.42 14.28 1.37
CA ILE A 253 3.39 13.27 1.83
C ILE A 253 4.51 13.89 2.69
N ARG A 254 4.85 15.16 2.49
CA ARG A 254 5.86 15.85 3.30
C ARG A 254 5.33 16.14 4.68
N ALA A 255 4.07 16.61 4.77
CA ALA A 255 3.40 16.81 6.05
C ALA A 255 3.25 15.48 6.81
N ILE A 256 2.91 14.40 6.12
CA ILE A 256 2.84 13.05 6.68
C ILE A 256 4.21 12.62 7.21
N GLY A 257 5.28 12.73 6.41
CA GLY A 257 6.63 12.36 6.81
C GLY A 257 7.15 13.15 8.01
N GLU A 258 6.87 14.45 8.08
CA GLU A 258 7.21 15.29 9.22
C GLU A 258 6.39 14.95 10.47
N GLY A 259 5.11 14.62 10.30
CA GLY A 259 4.25 14.15 11.39
C GLY A 259 4.78 12.86 12.01
N VAL A 260 5.18 11.87 11.19
CA VAL A 260 5.79 10.62 11.66
C VAL A 260 7.13 10.88 12.34
N ARG A 261 7.97 11.76 11.78
CA ARG A 261 9.24 12.18 12.38
C ARG A 261 9.06 12.74 13.78
N LYS A 262 8.13 13.65 13.94
CA LYS A 262 7.83 14.24 15.24
C LYS A 262 7.51 13.18 16.29
N VAL A 263 6.63 12.23 15.94
CA VAL A 263 6.28 11.12 16.84
C VAL A 263 7.50 10.22 17.13
N TYR A 264 8.34 9.97 16.13
CA TYR A 264 9.58 9.20 16.28
C TYR A 264 10.54 9.85 17.29
N GLU A 265 10.74 11.17 17.16
CA GLU A 265 11.59 11.96 18.07
C GLU A 265 11.00 12.07 19.48
N GLU A 266 9.68 12.07 19.62
CA GLU A 266 8.99 12.10 20.91
C GLU A 266 9.00 10.76 21.66
N VAL A 267 8.90 9.63 20.95
CA VAL A 267 8.66 8.31 21.56
C VAL A 267 9.90 7.40 21.48
N LEU A 268 10.44 7.18 20.29
CA LEU A 268 11.52 6.19 20.11
C LEU A 268 12.90 6.72 20.53
N VAL A 269 13.22 7.96 20.20
CA VAL A 269 14.54 8.54 20.53
C VAL A 269 14.79 8.56 22.04
N PRO A 270 13.87 9.03 22.89
CA PRO A 270 14.08 9.00 24.34
C PRO A 270 14.17 7.59 24.93
N ALA A 271 13.54 6.60 24.29
CA ALA A 271 13.61 5.18 24.68
C ALA A 271 14.90 4.47 24.21
N GLY A 272 15.85 5.22 23.62
CA GLY A 272 17.08 4.64 23.05
C GLY A 272 16.81 3.70 21.87
N MET A 273 15.84 4.05 21.03
CA MET A 273 15.42 3.33 19.82
C MET A 273 15.52 4.23 18.57
N GLY A 274 16.41 5.20 18.59
CA GLY A 274 16.61 6.17 17.49
C GLY A 274 17.28 5.59 16.24
N ASP A 275 17.57 4.30 16.21
CA ASP A 275 18.10 3.53 15.09
C ASP A 275 17.05 2.63 14.40
N VAL A 276 15.83 2.56 14.94
CA VAL A 276 14.75 1.75 14.36
C VAL A 276 14.36 2.27 12.98
N ALA A 277 14.38 1.38 11.99
CA ALA A 277 13.98 1.71 10.63
C ALA A 277 12.46 1.84 10.50
N ILE A 278 12.01 2.76 9.65
CA ILE A 278 10.60 2.91 9.30
C ILE A 278 10.37 2.32 7.90
N TYR A 279 9.39 1.42 7.81
CA TYR A 279 8.97 0.82 6.53
C TYR A 279 7.54 1.24 6.20
N THR A 280 7.27 1.28 4.90
CA THR A 280 5.93 1.53 4.34
C THR A 280 5.64 0.54 3.21
N GLU A 281 4.34 0.24 2.98
CA GLU A 281 3.87 -0.71 1.95
C GLU A 281 2.79 -0.04 1.08
N LEU A 282 3.15 1.07 0.47
CA LEU A 282 2.23 1.86 -0.34
C LEU A 282 2.02 1.24 -1.72
N GLY A 283 0.77 0.99 -2.07
CA GLY A 283 0.39 0.53 -3.41
C GLY A 283 -0.39 1.61 -4.16
N ARG A 284 -1.60 1.90 -3.68
CA ARG A 284 -2.51 2.85 -4.28
C ARG A 284 -1.88 4.24 -4.46
N TYR A 285 -1.28 4.77 -3.41
CA TYR A 285 -0.61 6.07 -3.43
C TYR A 285 0.49 6.14 -4.49
N MET A 286 1.22 5.05 -4.70
CA MET A 286 2.34 5.00 -5.65
C MET A 286 1.91 5.00 -7.12
N MET A 287 0.79 4.36 -7.46
CA MET A 287 0.45 4.06 -8.86
C MET A 287 -0.88 4.65 -9.33
N ALA A 288 -1.91 4.69 -8.48
CA ALA A 288 -3.26 4.99 -8.95
C ALA A 288 -3.44 6.41 -9.53
N PRO A 289 -2.74 7.47 -9.07
CA PRO A 289 -2.82 8.79 -9.69
C PRO A 289 -2.24 8.82 -11.10
N TYR A 290 -1.39 7.87 -11.45
CA TYR A 290 -0.57 7.85 -12.67
C TYR A 290 -0.99 6.77 -13.66
N GLY A 291 -2.16 6.13 -13.45
CA GLY A 291 -2.70 5.10 -14.34
C GLY A 291 -4.10 5.45 -14.85
N HIS A 292 -4.35 5.22 -16.13
CA HIS A 292 -5.68 5.36 -16.74
C HIS A 292 -6.03 4.11 -17.52
N LEU A 293 -7.30 3.69 -17.44
CA LEU A 293 -7.88 2.74 -18.39
C LEU A 293 -8.40 3.54 -19.60
N VAL A 294 -7.85 3.25 -20.77
CA VAL A 294 -8.31 3.80 -22.05
C VAL A 294 -9.25 2.80 -22.69
N THR A 295 -10.42 3.28 -23.09
CA THR A 295 -11.49 2.47 -23.67
C THR A 295 -12.21 3.26 -24.76
N GLN A 296 -12.84 2.57 -25.71
CA GLN A 296 -13.59 3.16 -26.79
C GLN A 296 -15.08 2.94 -26.59
N VAL A 297 -15.87 3.97 -26.89
CA VAL A 297 -17.33 3.85 -26.96
C VAL A 297 -17.70 3.02 -28.21
N ILE A 298 -18.50 1.99 -28.01
CA ILE A 298 -18.94 1.09 -29.08
C ILE A 298 -20.46 1.12 -29.32
N HIS A 299 -21.24 1.46 -28.29
CA HIS A 299 -22.69 1.52 -28.37
C HIS A 299 -23.31 2.59 -27.50
N GLU A 300 -24.48 3.08 -27.90
CA GLU A 300 -25.44 3.80 -27.06
C GLU A 300 -26.69 2.96 -26.90
N LYS A 301 -27.27 2.96 -25.69
CA LYS A 301 -28.51 2.24 -25.39
C LYS A 301 -29.48 3.18 -24.68
N HIS A 302 -30.69 3.23 -25.22
CA HIS A 302 -31.80 4.04 -24.75
C HIS A 302 -32.88 3.11 -24.20
N THR A 303 -32.90 2.89 -22.88
CA THR A 303 -33.91 2.05 -22.21
C THR A 303 -34.65 2.90 -21.19
N HIS A 304 -34.81 2.42 -19.95
CA HIS A 304 -35.30 3.24 -18.85
C HIS A 304 -34.24 4.27 -18.37
N LYS A 305 -32.99 4.10 -18.79
CA LYS A 305 -31.85 5.01 -18.59
C LYS A 305 -31.02 5.03 -19.88
N GLU A 306 -30.24 6.08 -20.01
CA GLU A 306 -29.23 6.20 -21.05
C GLU A 306 -27.95 5.48 -20.64
N TYR A 307 -27.36 4.69 -21.54
CA TYR A 307 -26.14 3.95 -21.33
C TYR A 307 -25.15 4.17 -22.46
N ILE A 308 -23.90 4.32 -22.08
CA ILE A 308 -22.77 4.30 -23.02
C ILE A 308 -22.03 2.98 -22.85
N GLY A 309 -22.05 2.16 -23.88
CA GLY A 309 -21.34 0.90 -23.94
C GLY A 309 -19.90 1.11 -24.42
N VAL A 310 -18.95 0.52 -23.70
CA VAL A 310 -17.53 0.60 -24.00
C VAL A 310 -16.95 -0.81 -24.23
N ASP A 311 -15.80 -0.89 -24.86
CA ASP A 311 -15.09 -2.15 -25.12
C ASP A 311 -14.34 -2.72 -23.92
N ALA A 312 -14.42 -2.07 -22.74
CA ALA A 312 -13.90 -2.56 -21.48
C ALA A 312 -15.03 -3.19 -20.64
N CYS A 313 -14.64 -4.05 -19.70
CA CYS A 313 -15.58 -4.69 -18.78
C CYS A 313 -15.01 -4.72 -17.34
N ALA A 314 -15.73 -5.38 -16.41
CA ALA A 314 -15.35 -5.42 -15.00
C ALA A 314 -13.95 -6.01 -14.76
N VAL A 315 -13.44 -6.91 -15.59
CA VAL A 315 -12.07 -7.45 -15.43
C VAL A 315 -10.97 -6.42 -15.72
N ASN A 316 -11.28 -5.38 -16.51
CA ASN A 316 -10.34 -4.30 -16.79
C ASN A 316 -10.30 -3.28 -15.63
N LEU A 317 -11.42 -3.09 -14.93
CA LEU A 317 -11.54 -2.21 -13.78
C LEU A 317 -12.59 -2.74 -12.80
N MET A 318 -12.18 -3.58 -11.85
CA MET A 318 -13.11 -4.30 -10.96
C MET A 318 -13.76 -3.43 -9.89
N ARG A 319 -13.08 -2.39 -9.41
CA ARG A 319 -13.52 -1.62 -8.23
C ARG A 319 -14.92 -1.02 -8.33
N PRO A 320 -15.35 -0.43 -9.46
CA PRO A 320 -16.73 0.05 -9.58
C PRO A 320 -17.78 -1.05 -9.40
N ALA A 321 -17.55 -2.21 -10.01
CA ALA A 321 -18.49 -3.33 -9.96
C ALA A 321 -18.53 -4.03 -8.59
N MET A 322 -17.36 -4.19 -7.93
CA MET A 322 -17.25 -4.93 -6.67
C MET A 322 -17.54 -4.08 -5.44
N TYR A 323 -17.19 -2.80 -5.47
CA TYR A 323 -17.20 -1.93 -4.30
C TYR A 323 -18.06 -0.67 -4.49
N GLY A 324 -18.73 -0.49 -5.64
CA GLY A 324 -19.41 0.77 -5.96
C GLY A 324 -18.46 1.98 -5.97
N ALA A 325 -17.16 1.73 -6.22
CA ALA A 325 -16.15 2.76 -6.11
C ALA A 325 -16.22 3.74 -7.27
N TYR A 326 -16.16 5.02 -6.96
CA TYR A 326 -16.08 6.07 -7.97
C TYR A 326 -14.71 6.05 -8.67
N HIS A 327 -14.75 6.17 -10.00
CA HIS A 327 -13.60 6.50 -10.84
C HIS A 327 -14.00 7.62 -11.78
N HIS A 328 -13.17 8.68 -11.84
CA HIS A 328 -13.45 9.81 -12.74
C HIS A 328 -13.30 9.39 -14.19
N ILE A 329 -14.25 9.81 -15.02
CA ILE A 329 -14.26 9.54 -16.46
C ILE A 329 -13.98 10.83 -17.19
N THR A 330 -12.94 10.85 -18.01
CA THR A 330 -12.62 11.95 -18.92
C THR A 330 -12.90 11.52 -20.35
N VAL A 331 -13.70 12.31 -21.06
CA VAL A 331 -13.98 12.10 -22.48
C VAL A 331 -13.17 13.11 -23.30
N PRO A 332 -12.12 12.69 -23.99
CA PRO A 332 -11.28 13.59 -24.78
C PRO A 332 -11.96 14.00 -26.09
N VAL A 333 -12.97 14.85 -26.02
CA VAL A 333 -13.68 15.41 -27.18
C VAL A 333 -13.25 16.85 -27.45
N SER A 334 -13.20 17.20 -28.73
CA SER A 334 -12.75 18.54 -29.14
C SER A 334 -13.81 19.64 -29.01
N TYR A 335 -15.13 19.35 -28.89
CA TYR A 335 -16.19 20.38 -28.98
C TYR A 335 -17.55 20.08 -28.36
N THR A 336 -17.74 19.20 -27.38
CA THR A 336 -19.03 19.13 -26.68
C THR A 336 -18.88 18.68 -25.24
N HIS A 337 -19.45 19.48 -24.33
CA HIS A 337 -19.65 19.08 -22.95
C HIS A 337 -20.73 17.98 -22.89
N LEU A 338 -20.32 16.72 -22.85
CA LEU A 338 -21.18 15.64 -22.42
C LEU A 338 -21.01 15.50 -20.90
N THR A 339 -21.87 16.18 -20.16
CA THR A 339 -22.08 15.88 -18.74
C THR A 339 -22.81 14.55 -18.65
N LEU A 340 -22.09 13.46 -18.45
CA LEU A 340 -22.67 12.23 -17.96
C LEU A 340 -23.06 12.45 -16.49
N ARG A 341 -24.34 12.77 -16.25
CA ARG A 341 -24.89 12.69 -14.90
C ARG A 341 -25.02 11.23 -14.51
N THR A 342 -24.25 10.81 -13.53
CA THR A 342 -24.39 9.53 -12.84
C THR A 342 -25.65 9.48 -12.00
#